data_856bd4bb9c455e8dfa840aef94729838
#
_entry.id   856bd4bb9c455e8dfa840aef94729838
#
_cell.length_a   1.000
_cell.length_b   1.000
_cell.length_c   1.000
_cell.angle_alpha   90.00
_cell.angle_beta   90.00
_cell.angle_gamma   90.00
#
_symmetry.space_group_name_H-M   'P 1'
#
loop_
_entity.id
_entity.type
_entity.pdbx_description
1 polymer ?
#
loop_
_entity_poly.entity_id
_entity_poly.type
_entity_poly.pdbx_seq_one_letter_code
_entity_poly.pdbx_strand_id
1 'polypeptide(L)'
;MSEGELSHIDSTGSARMVDVSVKPDTNRVAIASGAIRMSQATFDLIGRQALPKGDVLTVARIAGIQAAKRTSDLIPLCHPLALRGVDIALVLDQALPGIRASAQVKTVGPTGVEMEAMVAVSVALLTVYDMAKAVDQDMVLLDIRVESKDGGRSGSWRRSQPGSENAP
;
A
#
# COMPACT_ATOMS: atom_id res chain seq x y z
N MET A 1 11.61 26.50 5.75
CA MET A 1 11.40 25.05 5.81
C MET A 1 11.93 24.62 7.16
N SER A 2 11.07 24.32 8.13
CA SER A 2 11.49 23.77 9.42
C SER A 2 12.07 22.38 9.16
N GLU A 3 13.33 22.17 9.54
CA GLU A 3 13.94 20.84 9.58
C GLU A 3 13.00 19.93 10.36
N GLY A 4 12.49 18.87 9.69
CA GLY A 4 11.54 17.96 10.30
C GLY A 4 12.25 17.18 11.41
N GLU A 5 11.94 17.48 12.66
CA GLU A 5 12.33 16.61 13.77
C GLU A 5 11.91 15.18 13.48
N LEU A 6 12.87 14.26 13.50
CA LEU A 6 12.62 12.83 13.33
C LEU A 6 11.83 12.32 14.53
N SER A 7 10.52 12.30 14.42
CA SER A 7 9.60 12.00 15.53
C SER A 7 9.76 10.62 16.17
N HIS A 8 10.50 9.70 15.52
CA HIS A 8 10.76 8.33 15.99
C HIS A 8 12.13 8.14 16.62
N ILE A 9 12.88 9.22 16.86
CA ILE A 9 14.19 9.20 17.53
C ILE A 9 14.11 10.11 18.76
N ASP A 10 14.53 9.61 19.92
CA ASP A 10 14.62 10.41 21.13
C ASP A 10 15.93 11.23 21.17
N SER A 11 16.09 12.05 22.22
CA SER A 11 17.28 12.89 22.43
C SER A 11 18.59 12.10 22.60
N THR A 12 18.51 10.79 22.79
CA THR A 12 19.67 9.88 22.91
C THR A 12 20.00 9.16 21.62
N GLY A 13 19.20 9.37 20.55
CA GLY A 13 19.35 8.66 19.27
C GLY A 13 18.66 7.30 19.22
N SER A 14 17.89 6.94 20.25
CA SER A 14 17.19 5.65 20.31
C SER A 14 15.85 5.70 19.58
N ALA A 15 15.52 4.64 18.84
CA ALA A 15 14.24 4.52 18.15
C ALA A 15 13.11 4.29 19.15
N ARG A 16 11.99 5.01 18.98
CA ARG A 16 10.78 4.85 19.79
C ARG A 16 9.51 4.99 18.97
N MET A 17 8.46 4.31 19.37
CA MET A 17 7.12 4.56 18.86
C MET A 17 6.62 5.91 19.40
N VAL A 18 6.07 6.76 18.54
CA VAL A 18 5.57 8.09 18.92
C VAL A 18 4.38 7.96 19.86
N ASP A 19 4.40 8.69 20.99
CA ASP A 19 3.23 8.79 21.86
C ASP A 19 2.13 9.61 21.19
N VAL A 20 0.97 9.00 21.02
CA VAL A 20 -0.21 9.61 20.40
C VAL A 20 -1.37 9.81 21.37
N SER A 21 -1.17 9.54 22.68
CA SER A 21 -2.22 9.55 23.70
C SER A 21 -2.97 10.87 23.82
N VAL A 22 -2.29 12.00 23.55
CA VAL A 22 -2.87 13.34 23.62
C VAL A 22 -3.43 13.84 22.29
N LYS A 23 -3.32 13.06 21.22
CA LYS A 23 -3.84 13.45 19.92
C LYS A 23 -5.33 13.08 19.80
N PRO A 24 -6.19 14.00 19.33
CA PRO A 24 -7.59 13.69 19.11
C PRO A 24 -7.77 12.66 18.00
N ASP A 25 -8.76 11.81 18.16
CA ASP A 25 -9.21 10.94 17.10
C ASP A 25 -9.84 11.75 15.96
N THR A 26 -9.38 11.50 14.74
CA THR A 26 -9.92 12.12 13.53
C THR A 26 -10.12 11.07 12.44
N ASN A 27 -11.00 11.37 11.49
CA ASN A 27 -11.10 10.55 10.28
C ASN A 27 -9.77 10.57 9.53
N ARG A 28 -9.28 9.40 9.17
CA ARG A 28 -8.04 9.19 8.41
C ARG A 28 -8.31 8.32 7.21
N VAL A 29 -7.82 8.76 6.07
CA VAL A 29 -7.85 7.99 4.83
C VAL A 29 -6.48 8.04 4.21
N ALA A 30 -5.99 6.92 3.70
CA ALA A 30 -4.80 6.87 2.86
C ALA A 30 -5.06 6.01 1.64
N ILE A 31 -4.44 6.40 0.53
CA ILE A 31 -4.43 5.63 -0.72
C ILE A 31 -2.98 5.35 -1.08
N ALA A 32 -2.67 4.08 -1.32
CA ALA A 32 -1.40 3.64 -1.89
C ALA A 32 -1.64 2.94 -3.23
N SER A 33 -0.63 2.93 -4.07
CA SER A 33 -0.61 2.19 -5.34
C SER A 33 0.69 1.42 -5.53
N GLY A 34 0.70 0.53 -6.51
CA GLY A 34 1.85 -0.22 -6.99
C GLY A 34 1.48 -1.04 -8.20
N ALA A 35 2.45 -1.73 -8.78
CA ALA A 35 2.23 -2.63 -9.90
C ALA A 35 3.13 -3.85 -9.83
N ILE A 36 2.76 -4.90 -10.55
CA ILE A 36 3.63 -6.03 -10.87
C ILE A 36 3.65 -6.20 -12.39
N ARG A 37 4.85 -6.17 -12.97
CA ARG A 37 5.08 -6.48 -14.38
C ARG A 37 5.44 -7.94 -14.53
N MET A 38 4.99 -8.55 -15.62
CA MET A 38 5.18 -9.96 -15.92
C MET A 38 5.35 -10.17 -17.43
N SER A 39 5.64 -11.39 -17.85
CA SER A 39 5.61 -11.76 -19.27
C SER A 39 4.18 -11.70 -19.81
N GLN A 40 4.06 -11.46 -21.13
CA GLN A 40 2.74 -11.47 -21.80
C GLN A 40 2.03 -12.82 -21.62
N ALA A 41 2.76 -13.92 -21.66
CA ALA A 41 2.20 -15.25 -21.45
C ALA A 41 1.56 -15.42 -20.06
N THR A 42 2.22 -14.93 -19.02
CA THR A 42 1.69 -14.95 -17.64
C THR A 42 0.47 -14.05 -17.50
N PHE A 43 0.54 -12.85 -18.08
CA PHE A 43 -0.57 -11.90 -18.11
C PHE A 43 -1.83 -12.55 -18.74
N ASP A 44 -1.66 -13.21 -19.88
CA ASP A 44 -2.77 -13.90 -20.58
C ASP A 44 -3.35 -15.06 -19.77
N LEU A 45 -2.49 -15.83 -19.05
CA LEU A 45 -2.93 -16.91 -18.17
C LEU A 45 -3.77 -16.39 -17.00
N ILE A 46 -3.35 -15.30 -16.37
CA ILE A 46 -4.10 -14.65 -15.28
C ILE A 46 -5.44 -14.12 -15.82
N GLY A 47 -5.41 -13.43 -16.95
CA GLY A 47 -6.61 -12.86 -17.58
C GLY A 47 -7.68 -13.91 -17.92
N ARG A 48 -7.25 -15.12 -18.28
CA ARG A 48 -8.16 -16.26 -18.58
C ARG A 48 -8.47 -17.12 -17.35
N GLN A 49 -7.97 -16.76 -16.17
CA GLN A 49 -8.07 -17.56 -14.93
C GLN A 49 -7.55 -19.00 -15.11
N ALA A 50 -6.49 -19.18 -15.89
CA ALA A 50 -5.94 -20.46 -16.29
C ALA A 50 -4.73 -20.92 -15.44
N LEU A 51 -4.42 -20.23 -14.34
CA LEU A 51 -3.35 -20.65 -13.45
C LEU A 51 -3.80 -21.80 -12.54
N PRO A 52 -2.91 -22.78 -12.27
CA PRO A 52 -3.25 -23.95 -11.44
C PRO A 52 -3.71 -23.61 -10.02
N LYS A 53 -3.27 -22.48 -9.47
CA LYS A 53 -3.60 -22.00 -8.11
C LYS A 53 -4.95 -21.26 -8.02
N GLY A 54 -5.70 -21.14 -9.13
CA GLY A 54 -7.03 -20.54 -9.16
C GLY A 54 -7.04 -19.03 -9.34
N ASP A 55 -8.06 -18.34 -8.80
CA ASP A 55 -8.30 -16.90 -8.99
C ASP A 55 -7.26 -16.04 -8.24
N VAL A 56 -6.24 -15.64 -8.97
CA VAL A 56 -5.13 -14.83 -8.47
C VAL A 56 -5.59 -13.50 -7.90
N LEU A 57 -6.51 -12.81 -8.58
CA LEU A 57 -6.92 -11.46 -8.19
C LEU A 57 -7.74 -11.49 -6.89
N THR A 58 -8.61 -12.47 -6.73
CA THR A 58 -9.38 -12.65 -5.50
C THR A 58 -8.49 -13.00 -4.32
N VAL A 59 -7.57 -13.96 -4.49
CA VAL A 59 -6.64 -14.36 -3.41
C VAL A 59 -5.72 -13.20 -3.02
N ALA A 60 -5.17 -12.47 -3.98
CA ALA A 60 -4.32 -11.30 -3.73
C ALA A 60 -5.08 -10.19 -2.99
N ARG A 61 -6.34 -9.93 -3.34
CA ARG A 61 -7.18 -8.95 -2.64
C ARG A 61 -7.38 -9.33 -1.18
N ILE A 62 -7.74 -10.58 -0.90
CA ILE A 62 -7.93 -11.08 0.47
C ILE A 62 -6.64 -10.97 1.27
N ALA A 63 -5.51 -11.37 0.68
CA ALA A 63 -4.20 -11.29 1.33
C ALA A 63 -3.83 -9.84 1.70
N GLY A 64 -4.06 -8.88 0.79
CA GLY A 64 -3.81 -7.46 1.05
C GLY A 64 -4.71 -6.90 2.18
N ILE A 65 -6.00 -7.28 2.22
CA ILE A 65 -6.90 -6.88 3.31
C ILE A 65 -6.41 -7.43 4.65
N GLN A 66 -5.96 -8.69 4.69
CA GLN A 66 -5.41 -9.27 5.91
C GLN A 66 -4.11 -8.61 6.35
N ALA A 67 -3.25 -8.28 5.40
CA ALA A 67 -1.98 -7.62 5.65
C ALA A 67 -2.17 -6.21 6.24
N ALA A 68 -3.10 -5.41 5.72
CA ALA A 68 -3.46 -4.12 6.30
C ALA A 68 -3.80 -4.22 7.80
N LYS A 69 -4.55 -5.27 8.20
CA LYS A 69 -4.93 -5.50 9.60
C LYS A 69 -3.77 -5.93 10.50
N ARG A 70 -2.65 -6.33 9.92
CA ARG A 70 -1.45 -6.82 10.61
C ARG A 70 -0.25 -5.89 10.44
N THR A 71 -0.45 -4.65 10.02
CA THR A 71 0.65 -3.72 9.74
C THR A 71 1.54 -3.51 10.96
N SER A 72 0.97 -3.37 12.15
CA SER A 72 1.74 -3.22 13.39
C SER A 72 2.58 -4.45 13.76
N ASP A 73 2.23 -5.64 13.28
CA ASP A 73 3.02 -6.86 13.48
C ASP A 73 4.23 -6.91 12.53
N LEU A 74 4.18 -6.18 11.41
CA LEU A 74 5.18 -6.18 10.34
C LEU A 74 6.12 -4.97 10.41
N ILE A 75 5.62 -3.82 10.82
CA ILE A 75 6.32 -2.54 10.84
C ILE A 75 6.53 -2.11 12.30
N PRO A 76 7.76 -2.19 12.82
CA PRO A 76 8.04 -2.15 14.27
C PRO A 76 7.51 -0.93 15.02
N LEU A 77 7.48 0.25 14.38
CA LEU A 77 7.07 1.50 15.05
C LEU A 77 5.66 1.94 14.66
N CYS A 78 4.87 1.10 13.99
CA CYS A 78 3.47 1.37 13.70
C CYS A 78 2.58 1.04 14.91
N HIS A 79 1.58 1.90 15.13
CA HIS A 79 0.57 1.67 16.15
C HIS A 79 -0.44 0.60 15.69
N PRO A 80 -0.96 -0.25 16.57
CA PRO A 80 -2.09 -1.10 16.26
C PRO A 80 -3.35 -0.24 16.10
N LEU A 81 -3.97 -0.28 14.91
CA LEU A 81 -5.12 0.56 14.59
C LEU A 81 -6.36 -0.28 14.29
N ALA A 82 -7.51 0.17 14.80
CA ALA A 82 -8.81 -0.38 14.47
C ALA A 82 -9.27 0.16 13.10
N LEU A 83 -8.99 -0.58 12.01
CA LEU A 83 -9.39 -0.17 10.67
C LEU A 83 -10.91 -0.21 10.50
N ARG A 84 -11.48 0.81 9.86
CA ARG A 84 -12.90 0.94 9.54
C ARG A 84 -13.23 0.46 8.14
N GLY A 85 -12.25 0.49 7.24
CA GLY A 85 -12.42 0.01 5.87
C GLY A 85 -11.09 -0.22 5.19
N VAL A 86 -11.02 -1.27 4.38
CA VAL A 86 -9.91 -1.58 3.48
C VAL A 86 -10.52 -1.97 2.15
N ASP A 87 -10.24 -1.21 1.12
CA ASP A 87 -10.67 -1.49 -0.24
C ASP A 87 -9.46 -1.64 -1.15
N ILE A 88 -9.40 -2.74 -1.92
CA ILE A 88 -8.27 -3.05 -2.80
C ILE A 88 -8.79 -3.31 -4.21
N ALA A 89 -8.32 -2.51 -5.15
CA ALA A 89 -8.52 -2.73 -6.57
C ALA A 89 -7.26 -3.36 -7.19
N LEU A 90 -7.47 -4.40 -7.99
CA LEU A 90 -6.45 -5.06 -8.81
C LEU A 90 -6.96 -5.06 -10.23
N VAL A 91 -6.22 -4.43 -11.14
CA VAL A 91 -6.61 -4.21 -12.53
C VAL A 91 -5.53 -4.72 -13.46
N LEU A 92 -5.91 -5.55 -14.42
CA LEU A 92 -5.02 -5.97 -15.51
C LEU A 92 -4.66 -4.77 -16.38
N ASP A 93 -3.37 -4.57 -16.64
CA ASP A 93 -2.84 -3.50 -17.48
C ASP A 93 -2.05 -4.08 -18.65
N GLN A 94 -2.64 -4.05 -19.82
CA GLN A 94 -2.04 -4.56 -21.06
C GLN A 94 -0.80 -3.74 -21.48
N ALA A 95 -0.77 -2.44 -21.18
CA ALA A 95 0.35 -1.58 -21.57
C ALA A 95 1.61 -1.85 -20.72
N LEU A 96 1.41 -2.40 -19.50
CA LEU A 96 2.51 -2.78 -18.61
C LEU A 96 3.01 -4.22 -18.84
N PRO A 97 2.33 -5.09 -19.54
CA PRO A 97 1.85 -6.45 -19.25
C PRO A 97 1.96 -6.78 -17.76
N GLY A 98 0.85 -6.58 -17.02
CA GLY A 98 0.90 -6.73 -15.58
C GLY A 98 -0.40 -6.40 -14.85
N ILE A 99 -0.27 -6.20 -13.55
CA ILE A 99 -1.40 -5.83 -12.68
C ILE A 99 -1.05 -4.53 -11.95
N ARG A 100 -1.95 -3.55 -12.01
CA ARG A 100 -1.92 -2.39 -11.12
C ARG A 100 -2.76 -2.67 -9.89
N ALA A 101 -2.21 -2.33 -8.72
CA ALA A 101 -2.88 -2.42 -7.45
C ALA A 101 -3.07 -1.03 -6.86
N SER A 102 -4.22 -0.80 -6.24
CA SER A 102 -4.43 0.32 -5.35
C SER A 102 -5.16 -0.14 -4.09
N ALA A 103 -4.83 0.48 -2.95
CA ALA A 103 -5.52 0.23 -1.69
C ALA A 103 -5.93 1.55 -1.05
N GLN A 104 -7.20 1.64 -0.66
CA GLN A 104 -7.71 2.69 0.21
C GLN A 104 -7.97 2.13 1.59
N VAL A 105 -7.38 2.75 2.61
CA VAL A 105 -7.58 2.35 4.01
C VAL A 105 -8.16 3.52 4.79
N LYS A 106 -9.11 3.21 5.69
CA LYS A 106 -9.81 4.20 6.52
C LYS A 106 -9.80 3.79 7.98
N THR A 107 -9.62 4.78 8.86
CA THR A 107 -9.81 4.63 10.31
C THR A 107 -10.34 5.91 10.94
N VAL A 108 -10.72 5.82 12.20
CA VAL A 108 -10.89 6.96 13.12
C VAL A 108 -9.87 6.74 14.22
N GLY A 109 -8.90 7.65 14.33
CA GLY A 109 -7.82 7.47 15.28
C GLY A 109 -6.82 8.62 15.31
N PRO A 110 -5.83 8.52 16.21
CA PRO A 110 -4.86 9.58 16.48
C PRO A 110 -3.74 9.66 15.45
N THR A 111 -3.58 8.64 14.57
CA THR A 111 -2.51 8.58 13.56
C THR A 111 -3.03 8.18 12.18
N GLY A 112 -2.23 8.38 11.15
CA GLY A 112 -2.57 8.04 9.76
C GLY A 112 -2.49 6.54 9.47
N VAL A 113 -2.99 6.13 8.28
CA VAL A 113 -3.08 4.75 7.81
C VAL A 113 -2.29 4.54 6.51
N GLU A 114 -1.25 5.35 6.31
CA GLU A 114 -0.42 5.29 5.11
C GLU A 114 0.31 3.94 5.01
N MET A 115 0.80 3.43 6.14
CA MET A 115 1.52 2.16 6.19
C MET A 115 0.59 0.97 5.95
N GLU A 116 -0.62 1.01 6.49
CA GLU A 116 -1.66 0.01 6.25
C GLU A 116 -2.00 -0.08 4.76
N ALA A 117 -2.10 1.06 4.08
CA ALA A 117 -2.35 1.10 2.63
C ALA A 117 -1.16 0.56 1.83
N MET A 118 0.08 0.92 2.19
CA MET A 118 1.28 0.41 1.52
C MET A 118 1.47 -1.10 1.75
N VAL A 119 1.29 -1.58 2.97
CA VAL A 119 1.39 -3.01 3.31
C VAL A 119 0.33 -3.80 2.55
N ALA A 120 -0.91 -3.28 2.44
CA ALA A 120 -1.97 -3.90 1.67
C ALA A 120 -1.58 -4.11 0.19
N VAL A 121 -1.08 -3.06 -0.47
CA VAL A 121 -0.61 -3.13 -1.87
C VAL A 121 0.55 -4.09 -2.01
N SER A 122 1.55 -3.99 -1.12
CA SER A 122 2.76 -4.82 -1.18
C SER A 122 2.44 -6.30 -1.09
N VAL A 123 1.61 -6.69 -0.12
CA VAL A 123 1.26 -8.10 0.09
C VAL A 123 0.30 -8.61 -0.99
N ALA A 124 -0.60 -7.78 -1.51
CA ALA A 124 -1.41 -8.16 -2.66
C ALA A 124 -0.53 -8.49 -3.87
N LEU A 125 0.44 -7.65 -4.22
CA LEU A 125 1.36 -7.88 -5.33
C LEU A 125 2.31 -9.06 -5.08
N LEU A 126 2.81 -9.24 -3.86
CA LEU A 126 3.59 -10.43 -3.48
C LEU A 126 2.78 -11.71 -3.62
N THR A 127 1.48 -11.66 -3.35
CA THR A 127 0.58 -12.81 -3.52
C THR A 127 0.40 -13.15 -5.00
N VAL A 128 0.27 -12.14 -5.88
CA VAL A 128 0.29 -12.37 -7.33
C VAL A 128 1.58 -13.08 -7.74
N TYR A 129 2.74 -12.59 -7.25
CA TYR A 129 4.03 -13.21 -7.53
C TYR A 129 4.06 -14.68 -7.07
N ASP A 130 3.66 -14.97 -5.83
CA ASP A 130 3.64 -16.35 -5.31
C ASP A 130 2.75 -17.28 -6.14
N MET A 131 1.60 -16.79 -6.57
CA MET A 131 0.65 -17.61 -7.33
C MET A 131 1.12 -17.88 -8.76
N ALA A 132 1.90 -16.98 -9.36
CA ALA A 132 2.35 -17.09 -10.76
C ALA A 132 3.81 -17.54 -10.92
N LYS A 133 4.65 -17.54 -9.87
CA LYS A 133 6.10 -17.82 -9.96
C LYS A 133 6.48 -19.18 -10.56
N ALA A 134 5.56 -20.14 -10.59
CA ALA A 134 5.80 -21.44 -11.23
C ALA A 134 5.89 -21.32 -12.76
N VAL A 135 5.33 -20.27 -13.36
CA VAL A 135 5.34 -20.02 -14.81
C VAL A 135 6.17 -18.80 -15.19
N ASP A 136 6.45 -17.89 -14.24
CA ASP A 136 7.21 -16.66 -14.48
C ASP A 136 7.94 -16.23 -13.20
N GLN A 137 9.27 -16.36 -13.17
CA GLN A 137 10.10 -15.93 -12.04
C GLN A 137 10.67 -14.52 -12.20
N ASP A 138 10.58 -13.94 -13.40
CA ASP A 138 11.13 -12.62 -13.72
C ASP A 138 10.16 -11.47 -13.47
N MET A 139 9.06 -11.74 -12.78
CA MET A 139 8.10 -10.71 -12.40
C MET A 139 8.73 -9.67 -11.47
N VAL A 140 8.41 -8.40 -11.68
CA VAL A 140 8.96 -7.29 -10.90
C VAL A 140 7.85 -6.45 -10.28
N LEU A 141 7.91 -6.27 -8.95
CA LEU A 141 7.07 -5.32 -8.24
C LEU A 141 7.62 -3.90 -8.45
N LEU A 142 6.73 -2.96 -8.78
CA LEU A 142 7.08 -1.60 -9.21
C LEU A 142 6.27 -0.55 -8.46
N ASP A 143 6.87 0.61 -8.24
CA ASP A 143 6.19 1.87 -7.88
C ASP A 143 5.27 1.78 -6.66
N ILE A 144 5.62 0.99 -5.64
CA ILE A 144 4.84 0.93 -4.40
C ILE A 144 5.02 2.26 -3.66
N ARG A 145 3.91 3.02 -3.51
CA ARG A 145 3.96 4.37 -2.94
C ARG A 145 2.61 4.83 -2.40
N VAL A 146 2.66 5.82 -1.48
CA VAL A 146 1.47 6.56 -1.08
C VAL A 146 1.10 7.56 -2.17
N GLU A 147 -0.16 7.59 -2.57
CA GLU A 147 -0.71 8.53 -3.54
C GLU A 147 -1.38 9.73 -2.87
N SER A 148 -2.09 9.49 -1.77
CA SER A 148 -2.72 10.55 -1.00
C SER A 148 -2.97 10.12 0.43
N LYS A 149 -3.12 11.13 1.30
CA LYS A 149 -3.64 10.98 2.65
C LYS A 149 -4.53 12.16 3.00
N ASP A 150 -5.53 11.89 3.84
CA ASP A 150 -6.44 12.89 4.36
C ASP A 150 -6.61 12.74 5.88
N GLY A 151 -6.75 13.88 6.56
CA GLY A 151 -7.01 13.96 8.00
C GLY A 151 -5.80 14.27 8.87
N GLY A 152 -6.09 14.56 10.14
CA GLY A 152 -5.11 14.93 11.14
C GLY A 152 -4.58 16.35 11.03
N ARG A 153 -3.57 16.67 11.86
CA ARG A 153 -3.00 18.02 11.96
C ARG A 153 -2.33 18.50 10.67
N SER A 154 -1.75 17.60 9.87
CA SER A 154 -1.12 17.94 8.59
C SER A 154 -2.10 18.08 7.42
N GLY A 155 -3.41 17.87 7.64
CA GLY A 155 -4.43 17.99 6.61
C GLY A 155 -4.28 16.96 5.48
N SER A 156 -4.72 17.37 4.28
CA SER A 156 -4.66 16.56 3.07
C SER A 156 -3.34 16.72 2.34
N TRP A 157 -2.83 15.62 1.83
CA TRP A 157 -1.66 15.58 0.97
C TRP A 157 -1.93 14.67 -0.23
N ARG A 158 -1.48 15.09 -1.40
CA ARG A 158 -1.51 14.31 -2.64
C ARG A 158 -0.16 14.35 -3.30
N ARG A 159 0.25 13.21 -3.87
CA ARG A 159 1.47 13.13 -4.66
C ARG A 159 1.33 13.99 -5.93
N SER A 160 2.33 14.81 -6.20
CA SER A 160 2.45 15.53 -7.48
C SER A 160 2.66 14.51 -8.61
N GLN A 161 1.89 14.63 -9.68
CA GLN A 161 2.15 13.81 -10.86
C GLN A 161 3.45 14.29 -11.53
N PRO A 162 4.34 13.39 -11.97
CA PRO A 162 5.46 13.78 -12.81
C PRO A 162 4.92 14.45 -14.07
N GLY A 163 5.23 15.73 -14.29
CA GLY A 163 4.81 16.49 -15.47
C GLY A 163 3.81 17.62 -15.23
N SER A 164 3.39 17.91 -13.99
CA SER A 164 2.54 19.07 -13.69
C SER A 164 3.33 20.35 -13.33
N GLU A 165 4.65 20.34 -13.40
CA GLU A 165 5.46 21.55 -13.34
C GLU A 165 5.65 22.11 -14.75
N ASN A 166 5.08 23.32 -14.97
CA ASN A 166 5.26 24.21 -16.13
C ASN A 166 4.46 23.87 -17.40
N ALA A 167 3.19 24.30 -17.41
CA ALA A 167 2.69 25.01 -18.58
C ALA A 167 2.80 26.50 -18.30
N PRO A 168 3.38 27.32 -19.22
CA PRO A 168 3.61 28.74 -19.05
C PRO A 168 2.30 29.54 -19.00
#